data_ceac841c9bb8c6ec8e45d7bf0e3be8cf
#
_entry.id   ceac841c9bb8c6ec8e45d7bf0e3be8cf
#
_cell.length_a   1.000
_cell.length_b   1.000
_cell.length_c   1.000
_cell.angle_alpha   90.00
_cell.angle_beta   90.00
_cell.angle_gamma   90.00
#
_symmetry.space_group_name_H-M   'P 1'
#
loop_
_entity.id
_entity.type
_entity.pdbx_description
1 polymer ?
#
loop_
_entity_poly.entity_id
_entity_poly.type
_entity_poly.pdbx_seq_one_letter_code
_entity_poly.pdbx_strand_id
1 'polypeptide(L)'
;MIPSFDNSTIHFDILRQRAYNLRWAEQEEGVIPLTAADMDFPCAPEIVQAIVSYSQAGYFSYTPKTGLPEFKESIARMLNE
;
A
#
# COMPACT_ATOMS: atom_id res chain seq x y z
N MET A 1 -5.38 -14.30 -2.48
CA MET A 1 -3.95 -14.48 -2.85
C MET A 1 -3.06 -13.90 -1.75
N ILE A 2 -2.02 -14.60 -1.41
CA ILE A 2 -1.06 -14.14 -0.41
C ILE A 2 -0.01 -13.28 -1.11
N PRO A 3 0.29 -12.08 -0.62
CA PRO A 3 1.35 -11.24 -1.20
C PRO A 3 2.70 -11.98 -1.13
N SER A 4 3.54 -11.73 -2.11
CA SER A 4 4.90 -12.28 -2.10
C SER A 4 5.81 -11.38 -1.27
N PHE A 5 6.48 -11.98 -0.29
CA PHE A 5 7.47 -11.29 0.53
C PHE A 5 8.88 -11.77 0.23
N ASP A 6 9.09 -12.22 -0.99
CA ASP A 6 10.42 -12.61 -1.47
C ASP A 6 11.24 -11.33 -1.75
N ASN A 7 12.52 -11.35 -1.39
CA ASN A 7 13.40 -10.21 -1.62
C ASN A 7 13.48 -9.80 -3.10
N SER A 8 13.26 -10.75 -4.01
CA SER A 8 13.26 -10.45 -5.45
C SER A 8 12.12 -9.52 -5.88
N THR A 9 11.09 -9.35 -5.06
CA THR A 9 9.98 -8.45 -5.36
C THR A 9 10.23 -7.00 -4.94
N ILE A 10 11.34 -6.75 -4.24
CA ILE A 10 11.68 -5.40 -3.78
C ILE A 10 12.32 -4.61 -4.91
N HIS A 11 11.74 -3.47 -5.23
CA HIS A 11 12.21 -2.59 -6.31
C HIS A 11 12.72 -1.28 -5.71
N PHE A 12 14.00 -1.25 -5.34
CA PHE A 12 14.61 -0.11 -4.66
C PHE A 12 14.54 1.19 -5.48
N ASP A 13 14.65 1.10 -6.80
CA ASP A 13 14.54 2.28 -7.66
C ASP A 13 13.16 2.93 -7.55
N ILE A 14 12.12 2.11 -7.49
CA ILE A 14 10.75 2.62 -7.32
C ILE A 14 10.59 3.28 -5.95
N LEU A 15 11.11 2.64 -4.91
CA LEU A 15 11.02 3.17 -3.55
C LEU A 15 11.72 4.52 -3.42
N ARG A 16 12.88 4.69 -4.08
CA ARG A 16 13.66 5.93 -4.02
C ARG A 16 13.08 7.04 -4.88
N GLN A 17 12.74 6.74 -6.12
CA GLN A 17 12.51 7.77 -7.13
C GLN A 17 11.05 8.02 -7.45
N ARG A 18 10.20 7.01 -7.33
CA ARG A 18 8.80 7.14 -7.73
C ARG A 18 7.84 7.18 -6.55
N ALA A 19 8.07 6.35 -5.55
CA ALA A 19 7.22 6.32 -4.38
C ALA A 19 7.63 7.35 -3.32
N TYR A 20 8.82 7.92 -3.47
CA TYR A 20 9.38 8.86 -2.50
C TYR A 20 9.34 8.32 -1.07
N ASN A 21 9.61 7.04 -0.92
CA ASN A 21 9.58 6.36 0.36
C ASN A 21 10.57 7.01 1.33
N LEU A 22 10.09 7.36 2.52
CA LEU A 22 10.90 8.07 3.53
C LEU A 22 12.21 7.35 3.83
N ARG A 23 12.16 6.04 3.92
CA ARG A 23 13.35 5.26 4.28
C ARG A 23 14.41 5.28 3.19
N TRP A 24 14.02 5.24 1.92
CA TRP A 24 14.95 5.09 0.80
C TRP A 24 15.21 6.40 0.05
N ALA A 25 14.20 7.27 -0.06
CA ALA A 25 14.34 8.51 -0.83
C ALA A 25 15.27 9.53 -0.16
N GLU A 26 15.32 9.53 1.15
CA GLU A 26 16.10 10.51 1.92
C GLU A 26 17.48 10.02 2.32
N GLN A 27 17.84 8.77 2.00
CA GLN A 27 19.11 8.22 2.39
C GLN A 27 20.11 8.23 1.24
N GLU A 28 21.39 8.37 1.59
CA GLU A 28 22.47 8.24 0.63
C GLU A 28 22.61 6.78 0.18
N GLU A 29 23.17 6.59 -1.02
CA GLU A 29 23.44 5.27 -1.53
C GLU A 29 24.38 4.51 -0.61
N GLY A 30 24.08 3.23 -0.36
CA GLY A 30 24.88 2.36 0.51
C GLY A 30 24.47 2.39 1.97
N VAL A 31 23.59 3.29 2.37
CA VAL A 31 23.05 3.36 3.74
C VAL A 31 21.86 2.41 3.85
N ILE A 32 21.82 1.61 4.91
CA ILE A 32 20.67 0.74 5.20
C ILE A 32 19.75 1.48 6.17
N PRO A 33 18.57 1.89 5.73
CA PRO A 33 17.65 2.64 6.59
C PRO A 33 16.95 1.73 7.60
N LEU A 34 16.85 2.20 8.84
CA LEU A 34 16.10 1.53 9.91
C LEU A 34 15.09 2.48 10.55
N THR A 35 14.65 3.47 9.80
CA THR A 35 13.81 4.55 10.35
C THR A 35 12.35 4.17 10.24
N ALA A 36 11.54 4.35 9.48
CA ALA A 36 10.10 4.12 9.46
C ALA A 36 9.74 2.62 9.43
N ALA A 37 8.50 2.33 9.73
CA ALA A 37 7.99 0.96 9.79
C ALA A 37 7.41 0.46 8.46
N ASP A 38 7.52 1.24 7.40
CA ASP A 38 7.03 0.83 6.08
C ASP A 38 7.74 -0.42 5.59
N MET A 39 6.99 -1.34 5.01
CA MET A 39 7.58 -2.50 4.36
C MET A 39 8.13 -2.11 3.00
N ASP A 40 9.22 -2.79 2.60
CA ASP A 40 9.81 -2.59 1.27
C ASP A 40 9.12 -3.42 0.18
N PHE A 41 8.29 -4.36 0.59
CA PHE A 41 7.57 -5.23 -0.33
C PHE A 41 6.36 -4.51 -0.94
N PRO A 42 6.06 -4.78 -2.22
CA PRO A 42 4.87 -4.19 -2.82
C PRO A 42 3.59 -4.74 -2.21
N CYS A 43 2.53 -3.97 -2.32
CA CYS A 43 1.21 -4.38 -1.90
C CYS A 43 0.71 -5.59 -2.72
N ALA A 44 -0.26 -6.31 -2.18
CA ALA A 44 -0.91 -7.39 -2.92
C ALA A 44 -1.49 -6.85 -4.24
N PRO A 45 -1.32 -7.56 -5.35
CA PRO A 45 -1.82 -7.09 -6.64
C PRO A 45 -3.32 -6.79 -6.64
N GLU A 46 -4.11 -7.53 -5.88
CA GLU A 46 -5.56 -7.31 -5.77
C GLU A 46 -5.87 -5.95 -5.18
N ILE A 47 -5.09 -5.50 -4.21
CA ILE A 47 -5.26 -4.17 -3.60
C ILE A 47 -4.94 -3.09 -4.63
N VAL A 48 -3.83 -3.24 -5.35
CA VAL A 48 -3.43 -2.29 -6.38
C VAL A 48 -4.51 -2.18 -7.45
N GLN A 49 -5.04 -3.31 -7.92
CA GLN A 49 -6.08 -3.32 -8.94
C GLN A 49 -7.38 -2.68 -8.45
N ALA A 50 -7.74 -2.90 -7.20
CA ALA A 50 -8.93 -2.26 -6.63
C ALA A 50 -8.79 -0.74 -6.61
N ILE A 51 -7.62 -0.23 -6.26
CA ILE A 51 -7.34 1.21 -6.25
C ILE A 51 -7.38 1.77 -7.67
N VAL A 52 -6.75 1.09 -8.63
CA VAL A 52 -6.76 1.51 -10.04
C VAL A 52 -8.20 1.57 -10.57
N SER A 53 -9.00 0.55 -10.34
CA SER A 53 -10.39 0.51 -10.79
C SER A 53 -11.22 1.62 -10.16
N TYR A 54 -11.06 1.86 -8.88
CA TYR A 54 -11.75 2.94 -8.20
C TYR A 54 -11.37 4.31 -8.77
N SER A 55 -10.07 4.53 -9.02
CA SER A 55 -9.57 5.81 -9.49
C SER A 55 -10.05 6.18 -10.88
N GLN A 56 -10.45 5.20 -11.69
CA GLN A 56 -10.90 5.45 -13.06
C GLN A 56 -12.19 6.25 -13.12
N ALA A 57 -13.01 6.23 -12.07
CA ALA A 57 -14.22 7.04 -12.01
C ALA A 57 -13.94 8.53 -11.86
N GLY A 58 -12.76 8.90 -11.37
CA GLY A 58 -12.33 10.29 -11.27
C GLY A 58 -12.88 11.07 -10.08
N TYR A 59 -13.56 10.43 -9.15
CA TYR A 59 -14.12 11.09 -7.98
C TYR A 59 -13.45 10.63 -6.71
N PHE A 60 -12.94 11.58 -5.93
CA PHE A 60 -12.23 11.32 -4.67
C PHE A 60 -12.91 12.15 -3.57
N SER A 61 -14.13 11.77 -3.25
CA SER A 61 -15.03 12.52 -2.39
C SER A 61 -14.89 12.11 -0.93
N TYR A 62 -15.40 12.94 -0.04
CA TYR A 62 -15.57 12.54 1.35
C TYR A 62 -16.50 11.32 1.44
N THR A 63 -16.22 10.45 2.39
CA THR A 63 -17.06 9.28 2.63
C THR A 63 -18.36 9.67 3.33
N PRO A 64 -19.36 8.76 3.34
CA PRO A 64 -20.56 8.97 4.14
C PRO A 64 -20.22 9.23 5.61
N LYS A 65 -21.08 9.95 6.30
CA LYS A 65 -20.84 10.44 7.66
C LYS A 65 -20.47 9.35 8.67
N THR A 66 -21.04 8.16 8.50
CA THR A 66 -20.78 7.01 9.38
C THR A 66 -19.80 6.01 8.79
N GLY A 67 -19.13 6.35 7.69
CA GLY A 67 -18.19 5.49 6.98
C GLY A 67 -18.85 4.67 5.88
N LEU A 68 -18.03 3.96 5.11
CA LEU A 68 -18.53 3.11 4.03
C LEU A 68 -19.10 1.80 4.57
N PRO A 69 -20.36 1.45 4.22
CA PRO A 69 -20.96 0.19 4.67
C PRO A 69 -20.12 -1.04 4.31
N GLU A 70 -19.60 -1.08 3.09
CA GLU A 70 -18.80 -2.20 2.59
C GLU A 70 -17.52 -2.40 3.41
N PHE A 71 -16.90 -1.30 3.85
CA PHE A 71 -15.70 -1.36 4.68
C PHE A 71 -16.03 -1.95 6.07
N LYS A 72 -17.12 -1.48 6.67
CA LYS A 72 -17.55 -1.97 7.97
C LYS A 72 -17.92 -3.45 7.93
N GLU A 73 -18.60 -3.88 6.86
CA GLU A 73 -18.95 -5.28 6.66
C GLU A 73 -17.70 -6.16 6.50
N SER A 74 -16.70 -5.67 5.78
CA SER A 74 -15.45 -6.41 5.58
C SER A 74 -14.71 -6.61 6.90
N ILE A 75 -14.68 -5.59 7.74
CA ILE A 75 -14.05 -5.68 9.07
C ILE A 75 -14.80 -6.70 9.93
N ALA A 76 -16.13 -6.62 9.97
CA ALA A 76 -16.94 -7.53 10.74
C ALA A 76 -16.76 -8.98 10.31
N ARG A 77 -16.70 -9.21 8.99
CA ARG A 77 -16.49 -10.54 8.44
C ARG A 77 -15.12 -11.10 8.85
N MET A 78 -14.08 -10.28 8.76
CA MET A 78 -12.73 -10.70 9.15
C MET A 78 -12.67 -11.09 10.63
N LEU A 79 -13.30 -10.30 11.49
CA LEU A 79 -13.29 -10.56 12.92
C LEU A 79 -14.11 -11.79 13.34
N ASN A 80 -15.04 -12.22 12.50
CA ASN A 80 -15.91 -13.36 12.78
C ASN A 80 -15.44 -14.67 12.13
N GLU A 81 -14.33 -14.64 11.44
CA GLU A 81 -13.74 -15.84 10.83
C GLU A 81 -12.96 -16.70 11.83
#